data_ee0526f7dfa395dcca86cd0dcbc7b404
#
_entry.id   ee0526f7dfa395dcca86cd0dcbc7b404
#
_cell.length_a   1.000
_cell.length_b   1.000
_cell.length_c   1.000
_cell.angle_alpha   90.00
_cell.angle_beta   90.00
_cell.angle_gamma   90.00
#
_symmetry.space_group_name_H-M   'P 1'
#
loop_
_entity.id
_entity.type
_entity.pdbx_description
1 polymer ?
#
loop_
_entity_poly.entity_id
_entity_poly.type
_entity_poly.pdbx_seq_one_letter_code
_entity_poly.pdbx_strand_id
1 'polypeptide(L)'
;MALLNLPILALKPAQIAIGLLEVDAKMQDYVHMSKDEFHAYTREHPVPVVNSDHGCYIIDHHHLCRAFHELGHHHINIAIQADYSGVDPARFWELMEAKSWVLPQDQFGVRHPYQHLPIDIRGMADDPYRSLVWSLKVHAWWTKVNVPFAEFKVANFFRDKVVIGNTRESFELAVAAAIHLLEAMPSDSLAAVPGLSRPGIRPGNA
;
A
#
# COMPACT_ATOMS: atom_id res chain seq x y z
N MET A 1 -14.75 5.52 -19.36
CA MET A 1 -15.22 4.40 -18.53
C MET A 1 -16.27 4.91 -17.58
N ALA A 2 -17.39 4.21 -17.39
CA ALA A 2 -18.37 4.58 -16.37
C ALA A 2 -17.75 4.29 -14.99
N LEU A 3 -17.70 5.30 -14.13
CA LEU A 3 -17.29 5.12 -12.73
C LEU A 3 -18.44 4.47 -11.97
N LEU A 4 -18.16 3.41 -11.25
CA LEU A 4 -19.10 2.78 -10.32
C LEU A 4 -18.80 3.30 -8.91
N ASN A 5 -19.87 3.44 -8.11
CA ASN A 5 -19.75 3.84 -6.71
C ASN A 5 -20.18 2.65 -5.84
N LEU A 6 -19.25 2.09 -5.06
CA LEU A 6 -19.47 0.89 -4.25
C LEU A 6 -19.23 1.17 -2.76
N PRO A 7 -19.88 0.40 -1.87
CA PRO A 7 -19.54 0.42 -0.46
C PRO A 7 -18.08 0.03 -0.26
N ILE A 8 -17.32 0.80 0.53
CA ILE A 8 -15.90 0.51 0.81
C ILE A 8 -15.73 -0.89 1.40
N LEU A 9 -16.63 -1.30 2.30
CA LEU A 9 -16.59 -2.62 2.95
C LEU A 9 -17.04 -3.78 2.04
N ALA A 10 -17.56 -3.51 0.84
CA ALA A 10 -17.81 -4.55 -0.15
C ALA A 10 -16.55 -4.86 -0.99
N LEU A 11 -15.52 -4.04 -0.88
CA LEU A 11 -14.25 -4.23 -1.58
C LEU A 11 -13.31 -5.10 -0.76
N LYS A 12 -12.72 -6.11 -1.40
CA LYS A 12 -11.76 -7.03 -0.78
C LYS A 12 -10.33 -6.56 -1.04
N PRO A 13 -9.45 -6.46 -0.03
CA PRO A 13 -8.05 -6.16 -0.26
C PRO A 13 -7.32 -7.29 -1.00
N ALA A 14 -6.42 -6.95 -1.92
CA ALA A 14 -5.49 -7.90 -2.52
C ALA A 14 -4.13 -7.96 -1.77
N GLN A 15 -4.09 -7.44 -0.54
CA GLN A 15 -2.95 -7.42 0.38
C GLN A 15 -3.43 -7.75 1.79
N ILE A 16 -2.55 -8.36 2.62
CA ILE A 16 -2.88 -8.69 4.03
C ILE A 16 -2.57 -7.52 4.97
N ALA A 17 -1.50 -6.77 4.69
CA ALA A 17 -1.01 -5.74 5.60
C ALA A 17 -0.79 -4.38 4.91
N ILE A 18 -0.92 -3.32 5.69
CA ILE A 18 -0.66 -1.91 5.30
C ILE A 18 0.11 -1.21 6.41
N GLY A 19 0.68 -0.02 6.13
CA GLY A 19 1.26 0.85 7.16
C GLY A 19 0.19 1.76 7.74
N LEU A 20 -0.20 1.59 9.01
CA LEU A 20 -1.25 2.41 9.61
C LEU A 20 -0.83 3.87 9.83
N LEU A 21 0.46 4.18 10.01
CA LEU A 21 0.89 5.59 10.10
C LEU A 21 0.71 6.35 8.77
N GLU A 22 0.79 5.67 7.62
CA GLU A 22 0.41 6.27 6.33
C GLU A 22 -1.11 6.50 6.26
N VAL A 23 -1.91 5.60 6.84
CA VAL A 23 -3.36 5.79 6.94
C VAL A 23 -3.68 7.01 7.80
N ASP A 24 -3.05 7.14 8.98
CA ASP A 24 -3.24 8.29 9.88
C ASP A 24 -2.85 9.62 9.21
N ALA A 25 -1.74 9.64 8.48
CA ALA A 25 -1.34 10.83 7.72
C ALA A 25 -2.38 11.20 6.66
N LYS A 26 -2.89 10.22 5.91
CA LYS A 26 -3.97 10.46 4.93
C LYS A 26 -5.27 10.95 5.61
N MET A 27 -5.60 10.43 6.79
CA MET A 27 -6.74 10.93 7.55
C MET A 27 -6.55 12.40 7.91
N GLN A 28 -5.36 12.82 8.34
CA GLN A 28 -5.07 14.22 8.63
C GLN A 28 -5.17 15.10 7.37
N ASP A 29 -4.70 14.63 6.22
CA ASP A 29 -4.78 15.35 4.94
C ASP A 29 -6.24 15.56 4.49
N TYR A 30 -7.14 14.60 4.79
CA TYR A 30 -8.50 14.56 4.25
C TYR A 30 -9.61 14.85 5.26
N VAL A 31 -9.32 14.98 6.56
CA VAL A 31 -10.34 15.17 7.62
C VAL A 31 -11.20 16.42 7.41
N HIS A 32 -10.68 17.45 6.76
CA HIS A 32 -11.39 18.71 6.49
C HIS A 32 -12.11 18.74 5.12
N MET A 33 -12.00 17.64 4.36
CA MET A 33 -12.62 17.54 3.05
C MET A 33 -14.15 17.51 3.16
N SER A 34 -14.81 18.44 2.49
CA SER A 34 -16.26 18.43 2.37
C SER A 34 -16.75 17.23 1.54
N LYS A 35 -18.04 16.93 1.61
CA LYS A 35 -18.63 15.84 0.81
C LYS A 35 -18.44 16.05 -0.70
N ASP A 36 -18.55 17.29 -1.16
CA ASP A 36 -18.41 17.61 -2.59
C ASP A 36 -16.96 17.45 -3.06
N GLU A 37 -15.99 17.90 -2.24
CA GLU A 37 -14.56 17.69 -2.49
C GLU A 37 -14.20 16.21 -2.49
N PHE A 38 -14.71 15.42 -1.54
CA PHE A 38 -14.53 13.97 -1.52
C PHE A 38 -15.09 13.31 -2.79
N HIS A 39 -16.30 13.70 -3.22
CA HIS A 39 -16.88 13.16 -4.46
C HIS A 39 -16.10 13.58 -5.71
N ALA A 40 -15.57 14.80 -5.75
CA ALA A 40 -14.72 15.25 -6.83
C ALA A 40 -13.40 14.47 -6.84
N TYR A 41 -12.71 14.40 -5.70
CA TYR A 41 -11.45 13.70 -5.53
C TYR A 41 -11.54 12.23 -5.94
N THR A 42 -12.56 11.49 -5.45
CA THR A 42 -12.69 10.06 -5.75
C THR A 42 -13.13 9.78 -7.19
N ARG A 43 -13.72 10.76 -7.90
CA ARG A 43 -13.96 10.68 -9.34
C ARG A 43 -12.67 10.85 -10.15
N GLU A 44 -11.77 11.72 -9.71
CA GLU A 44 -10.48 11.94 -10.37
C GLU A 44 -9.46 10.83 -10.02
N HIS A 45 -9.60 10.26 -8.83
CA HIS A 45 -8.73 9.20 -8.28
C HIS A 45 -9.52 7.96 -7.87
N PRO A 46 -10.23 7.30 -8.82
CA PRO A 46 -11.02 6.12 -8.50
C PRO A 46 -10.13 4.96 -8.07
N VAL A 47 -10.63 4.16 -7.14
CA VAL A 47 -9.92 2.96 -6.67
C VAL A 47 -9.85 1.91 -7.77
N PRO A 48 -8.66 1.49 -8.20
CA PRO A 48 -8.55 0.44 -9.20
C PRO A 48 -8.90 -0.93 -8.58
N VAL A 49 -9.78 -1.64 -9.25
CA VAL A 49 -10.28 -2.94 -8.78
C VAL A 49 -10.30 -3.98 -9.90
N VAL A 50 -10.28 -5.25 -9.49
CA VAL A 50 -10.57 -6.39 -10.34
C VAL A 50 -11.85 -7.05 -9.86
N ASN A 51 -12.82 -7.23 -10.78
CA ASN A 51 -14.07 -7.91 -10.51
C ASN A 51 -13.94 -9.42 -10.75
N SER A 52 -14.67 -10.23 -9.96
CA SER A 52 -14.80 -11.69 -10.11
C SER A 52 -16.08 -12.18 -9.44
N ASP A 53 -16.44 -13.45 -9.64
CA ASP A 53 -17.58 -14.08 -8.96
C ASP A 53 -17.41 -14.16 -7.44
N HIS A 54 -16.16 -14.02 -6.95
CA HIS A 54 -15.81 -14.05 -5.53
C HIS A 54 -15.73 -12.66 -4.88
N GLY A 55 -15.99 -11.61 -5.64
CA GLY A 55 -15.99 -10.22 -5.17
C GLY A 55 -15.10 -9.29 -5.99
N CYS A 56 -15.10 -8.04 -5.55
CA CYS A 56 -14.35 -6.95 -6.16
C CYS A 56 -13.07 -6.69 -5.34
N TYR A 57 -11.90 -6.90 -5.95
CA TYR A 57 -10.61 -6.84 -5.25
C TYR A 57 -9.90 -5.51 -5.53
N ILE A 58 -9.54 -4.77 -4.47
CA ILE A 58 -8.70 -3.58 -4.54
C ILE A 58 -7.27 -4.00 -4.90
N ILE A 59 -6.71 -3.43 -5.96
CA ILE A 59 -5.34 -3.72 -6.41
C ILE A 59 -4.34 -2.60 -6.14
N ASP A 60 -4.81 -1.39 -5.84
CA ASP A 60 -4.04 -0.25 -5.34
C ASP A 60 -4.96 0.64 -4.47
N HIS A 61 -4.42 1.69 -3.82
CA HIS A 61 -5.17 2.62 -2.96
C HIS A 61 -5.72 2.01 -1.66
N HIS A 62 -5.13 0.93 -1.13
CA HIS A 62 -5.55 0.30 0.14
C HIS A 62 -5.52 1.29 1.32
N HIS A 63 -4.42 2.07 1.48
CA HIS A 63 -4.31 3.09 2.53
C HIS A 63 -5.39 4.17 2.39
N LEU A 64 -5.70 4.59 1.16
CA LEU A 64 -6.73 5.58 0.88
C LEU A 64 -8.13 5.06 1.27
N CYS A 65 -8.46 3.83 0.85
CA CYS A 65 -9.72 3.18 1.21
C CYS A 65 -9.88 3.07 2.73
N ARG A 66 -8.80 2.68 3.44
CA ARG A 66 -8.81 2.59 4.88
C ARG A 66 -9.01 3.96 5.52
N ALA A 67 -8.27 4.98 5.10
CA ALA A 67 -8.38 6.34 5.63
C ALA A 67 -9.79 6.91 5.46
N PHE A 68 -10.37 6.79 4.27
CA PHE A 68 -11.74 7.27 4.03
C PHE A 68 -12.79 6.50 4.82
N HIS A 69 -12.61 5.19 5.00
CA HIS A 69 -13.50 4.43 5.88
C HIS A 69 -13.45 4.94 7.33
N GLU A 70 -12.26 5.17 7.90
CA GLU A 70 -12.08 5.69 9.26
C GLU A 70 -12.62 7.13 9.40
N LEU A 71 -12.61 7.93 8.34
CA LEU A 71 -13.23 9.27 8.29
C LEU A 71 -14.76 9.22 8.12
N GLY A 72 -15.38 8.02 8.09
CA GLY A 72 -16.83 7.83 8.04
C GLY A 72 -17.42 7.86 6.62
N HIS A 73 -16.59 7.80 5.58
CA HIS A 73 -17.09 7.59 4.23
C HIS A 73 -17.46 6.12 4.01
N HIS A 74 -18.67 5.87 3.52
CA HIS A 74 -19.16 4.50 3.33
C HIS A 74 -19.06 3.99 1.90
N HIS A 75 -18.96 4.88 0.92
CA HIS A 75 -18.90 4.55 -0.51
C HIS A 75 -17.71 5.26 -1.17
N ILE A 76 -17.19 4.66 -2.22
CA ILE A 76 -16.07 5.20 -2.99
C ILE A 76 -16.22 4.89 -4.47
N ASN A 77 -15.72 5.79 -5.33
CA ASN A 77 -15.67 5.55 -6.76
C ASN A 77 -14.57 4.55 -7.11
N ILE A 78 -14.90 3.60 -7.97
CA ILE A 78 -13.98 2.56 -8.44
C ILE A 78 -13.80 2.60 -9.95
N ALA A 79 -12.66 2.09 -10.41
CA ALA A 79 -12.37 1.84 -11.82
C ALA A 79 -12.02 0.35 -12.01
N ILE A 80 -12.85 -0.37 -12.78
CA ILE A 80 -12.61 -1.78 -13.07
C ILE A 80 -11.46 -1.89 -14.06
N GLN A 81 -10.35 -2.50 -13.63
CA GLN A 81 -9.16 -2.76 -14.47
C GLN A 81 -9.30 -4.06 -15.28
N ALA A 82 -9.97 -5.04 -14.71
CA ALA A 82 -10.33 -6.29 -15.37
C ALA A 82 -11.60 -6.88 -14.74
N ASP A 83 -12.37 -7.60 -15.55
CA ASP A 83 -13.49 -8.41 -15.11
C ASP A 83 -13.20 -9.88 -15.43
N TYR A 84 -13.05 -10.67 -14.37
CA TYR A 84 -12.79 -12.11 -14.41
C TYR A 84 -14.00 -12.92 -13.92
N SER A 85 -15.23 -12.40 -14.09
CA SER A 85 -16.45 -13.15 -13.83
C SER A 85 -16.50 -14.41 -14.71
N GLY A 86 -16.89 -15.54 -14.13
CA GLY A 86 -16.91 -16.84 -14.80
C GLY A 86 -15.54 -17.51 -14.94
N VAL A 87 -14.46 -16.90 -14.43
CA VAL A 87 -13.11 -17.51 -14.42
C VAL A 87 -12.98 -18.43 -13.21
N ASP A 88 -12.42 -19.65 -13.44
CA ASP A 88 -12.11 -20.58 -12.37
C ASP A 88 -11.25 -19.94 -11.28
N PRO A 89 -11.49 -20.23 -9.97
CA PRO A 89 -10.78 -19.61 -8.86
C PRO A 89 -9.26 -19.74 -8.90
N ALA A 90 -8.73 -20.90 -9.31
CA ALA A 90 -7.28 -21.09 -9.40
C ALA A 90 -6.70 -20.22 -10.51
N ARG A 91 -7.38 -20.19 -11.67
CA ARG A 91 -7.00 -19.36 -12.81
C ARG A 91 -7.11 -17.87 -12.49
N PHE A 92 -8.10 -17.45 -11.71
CA PHE A 92 -8.22 -16.06 -11.25
C PHE A 92 -6.96 -15.61 -10.50
N TRP A 93 -6.48 -16.39 -9.53
CA TRP A 93 -5.28 -16.02 -8.78
C TRP A 93 -4.01 -16.01 -9.63
N GLU A 94 -3.87 -16.93 -10.57
CA GLU A 94 -2.76 -16.91 -11.54
C GLU A 94 -2.74 -15.60 -12.35
N LEU A 95 -3.91 -15.14 -12.80
CA LEU A 95 -4.05 -13.87 -13.53
C LEU A 95 -3.71 -12.66 -12.66
N MET A 96 -4.17 -12.67 -11.39
CA MET A 96 -3.85 -11.63 -10.42
C MET A 96 -2.34 -11.54 -10.14
N GLU A 97 -1.67 -12.69 -10.01
CA GLU A 97 -0.20 -12.74 -9.84
C GLU A 97 0.56 -12.30 -11.09
N ALA A 98 0.18 -12.79 -12.25
CA ALA A 98 0.82 -12.44 -13.52
C ALA A 98 0.79 -10.92 -13.80
N LYS A 99 -0.23 -10.23 -13.25
CA LYS A 99 -0.37 -8.77 -13.32
C LYS A 99 0.25 -8.05 -12.13
N SER A 100 0.81 -8.75 -11.16
CA SER A 100 1.28 -8.17 -9.90
C SER A 100 0.18 -7.37 -9.17
N TRP A 101 -1.04 -7.87 -9.14
CA TRP A 101 -2.20 -7.24 -8.51
C TRP A 101 -2.52 -7.81 -7.14
N VAL A 102 -1.89 -8.90 -6.74
CA VAL A 102 -2.07 -9.54 -5.44
C VAL A 102 -0.73 -9.85 -4.78
N LEU A 103 -0.62 -9.54 -3.49
CA LEU A 103 0.50 -9.95 -2.64
C LEU A 103 -0.02 -10.32 -1.24
N PRO A 104 -0.31 -11.60 -0.97
CA PRO A 104 -0.80 -12.05 0.32
C PRO A 104 0.36 -12.21 1.32
N GLN A 105 1.08 -11.11 1.56
CA GLN A 105 2.19 -11.04 2.53
C GLN A 105 1.68 -10.35 3.81
N ASP A 106 1.97 -10.97 4.97
CA ASP A 106 1.61 -10.43 6.27
C ASP A 106 2.61 -9.34 6.76
N GLN A 107 2.36 -8.81 7.97
CA GLN A 107 3.18 -7.79 8.61
C GLN A 107 4.59 -8.26 9.01
N PHE A 108 4.86 -9.56 8.95
CA PHE A 108 6.18 -10.14 9.21
C PHE A 108 6.95 -10.45 7.93
N GLY A 109 6.37 -10.19 6.77
CA GLY A 109 6.97 -10.47 5.47
C GLY A 109 6.74 -11.91 4.98
N VAL A 110 5.88 -12.67 5.66
CA VAL A 110 5.57 -14.06 5.31
C VAL A 110 4.41 -14.11 4.31
N ARG A 111 4.59 -14.88 3.24
CA ARG A 111 3.55 -15.10 2.24
C ARG A 111 2.58 -16.18 2.71
N HIS A 112 1.29 -15.93 2.51
CA HIS A 112 0.19 -16.80 2.88
C HIS A 112 -0.64 -17.24 1.66
N PRO A 113 -1.46 -18.29 1.78
CA PRO A 113 -2.51 -18.60 0.80
C PRO A 113 -3.52 -17.46 0.64
N TYR A 114 -4.13 -17.32 -0.54
CA TYR A 114 -5.10 -16.23 -0.83
C TYR A 114 -6.33 -16.22 0.08
N GLN A 115 -6.68 -17.36 0.65
CA GLN A 115 -7.77 -17.49 1.64
C GLN A 115 -7.55 -16.69 2.92
N HIS A 116 -6.29 -16.26 3.17
CA HIS A 116 -5.92 -15.40 4.30
C HIS A 116 -6.05 -13.90 3.97
N LEU A 117 -6.37 -13.55 2.73
CA LEU A 117 -6.69 -12.16 2.40
C LEU A 117 -7.88 -11.68 3.23
N PRO A 118 -7.85 -10.46 3.77
CA PRO A 118 -8.95 -9.93 4.57
C PRO A 118 -10.26 -9.85 3.79
N ILE A 119 -11.37 -10.02 4.49
CA ILE A 119 -12.72 -9.92 3.90
C ILE A 119 -12.99 -8.49 3.43
N ASP A 120 -12.50 -7.49 4.18
CA ASP A 120 -12.60 -6.07 3.86
C ASP A 120 -11.38 -5.30 4.41
N ILE A 121 -11.35 -4.01 4.13
CA ILE A 121 -10.22 -3.13 4.44
C ILE A 121 -9.91 -3.04 5.96
N ARG A 122 -10.86 -3.33 6.85
CA ARG A 122 -10.69 -3.28 8.31
C ARG A 122 -9.83 -4.43 8.82
N GLY A 123 -9.86 -5.57 8.12
CA GLY A 123 -9.10 -6.77 8.49
C GLY A 123 -7.62 -6.73 8.10
N MET A 124 -7.15 -5.67 7.44
CA MET A 124 -5.73 -5.55 7.11
C MET A 124 -4.89 -5.30 8.37
N ALA A 125 -3.81 -6.05 8.51
CA ALA A 125 -2.87 -5.93 9.63
C ALA A 125 -1.99 -4.68 9.49
N ASP A 126 -1.54 -4.12 10.62
CA ASP A 126 -0.51 -3.07 10.62
C ASP A 126 0.87 -3.68 10.36
N ASP A 127 1.55 -3.18 9.34
CA ASP A 127 2.96 -3.44 9.09
C ASP A 127 3.79 -2.18 9.37
N PRO A 128 4.48 -2.10 10.52
CA PRO A 128 5.24 -0.93 10.89
C PRO A 128 6.41 -0.66 9.93
N TYR A 129 6.91 -1.67 9.22
CA TYR A 129 7.95 -1.46 8.19
C TYR A 129 7.39 -0.83 6.93
N ARG A 130 6.10 -1.03 6.60
CA ARG A 130 5.42 -0.26 5.55
C ARG A 130 5.27 1.21 5.94
N SER A 131 4.97 1.48 7.22
CA SER A 131 5.00 2.83 7.79
C SER A 131 6.40 3.45 7.75
N LEU A 132 7.46 2.67 7.99
CA LEU A 132 8.84 3.11 7.84
C LEU A 132 9.15 3.52 6.38
N VAL A 133 8.75 2.73 5.38
CA VAL A 133 8.93 3.07 3.96
C VAL A 133 8.22 4.39 3.61
N TRP A 134 7.01 4.59 4.11
CA TRP A 134 6.29 5.86 3.95
C TRP A 134 7.08 7.04 4.58
N SER A 135 7.61 6.87 5.81
CA SER A 135 8.44 7.87 6.47
C SER A 135 9.71 8.18 5.67
N LEU A 136 10.39 7.17 5.14
CA LEU A 136 11.55 7.34 4.26
C LEU A 136 11.20 8.12 2.99
N LYS A 137 9.99 7.97 2.47
CA LYS A 137 9.48 8.78 1.35
C LYS A 137 9.35 10.26 1.76
N VAL A 138 8.78 10.53 2.93
CA VAL A 138 8.66 11.91 3.48
C VAL A 138 10.04 12.56 3.65
N HIS A 139 11.04 11.79 4.08
CA HIS A 139 12.41 12.23 4.23
C HIS A 139 13.25 12.17 2.93
N ALA A 140 12.62 11.92 1.77
CA ALA A 140 13.25 11.84 0.46
C ALA A 140 14.35 10.77 0.30
N TRP A 141 14.34 9.72 1.15
CA TRP A 141 15.21 8.55 1.03
C TRP A 141 14.63 7.45 0.15
N TRP A 142 13.34 7.48 -0.10
CA TRP A 142 12.65 6.55 -0.98
C TRP A 142 11.72 7.28 -1.95
N THR A 143 11.66 6.78 -3.18
CA THR A 143 10.75 7.29 -4.22
C THR A 143 10.00 6.12 -4.84
N LYS A 144 8.69 6.31 -5.10
CA LYS A 144 7.89 5.29 -5.80
C LYS A 144 8.49 5.06 -7.19
N VAL A 145 8.80 3.81 -7.47
CA VAL A 145 9.36 3.35 -8.77
C VAL A 145 8.38 2.39 -9.44
N ASN A 146 8.52 2.21 -10.76
CA ASN A 146 7.70 1.27 -11.52
C ASN A 146 8.21 -0.18 -11.37
N VAL A 147 8.32 -0.63 -10.11
CA VAL A 147 8.66 -2.00 -9.74
C VAL A 147 7.49 -2.54 -8.91
N PRO A 148 6.88 -3.66 -9.30
CA PRO A 148 5.78 -4.25 -8.54
C PRO A 148 6.17 -4.48 -7.08
N PHE A 149 5.31 -4.01 -6.17
CA PHE A 149 5.47 -4.16 -4.73
C PHE A 149 6.81 -3.63 -4.20
N ALA A 150 7.32 -2.52 -4.77
CA ALA A 150 8.58 -1.93 -4.36
C ALA A 150 8.62 -1.62 -2.87
N GLU A 151 7.53 -1.06 -2.33
CA GLU A 151 7.40 -0.73 -0.90
C GLU A 151 7.47 -1.97 0.01
N PHE A 152 7.00 -3.13 -0.42
CA PHE A 152 7.15 -4.39 0.32
C PHE A 152 8.61 -4.88 0.31
N LYS A 153 9.30 -4.73 -0.83
CA LYS A 153 10.72 -5.09 -0.95
C LYS A 153 11.58 -4.23 -0.02
N VAL A 154 11.27 -2.93 0.05
CA VAL A 154 11.96 -2.00 0.96
C VAL A 154 11.61 -2.31 2.43
N ALA A 155 10.34 -2.57 2.75
CA ALA A 155 9.94 -2.98 4.09
C ALA A 155 10.69 -4.26 4.52
N ASN A 156 10.75 -5.26 3.65
CA ASN A 156 11.46 -6.51 3.90
C ASN A 156 12.99 -6.30 4.06
N PHE A 157 13.57 -5.35 3.34
CA PHE A 157 14.98 -4.99 3.50
C PHE A 157 15.32 -4.50 4.92
N PHE A 158 14.38 -3.83 5.59
CA PHE A 158 14.63 -3.30 6.95
C PHE A 158 14.26 -4.25 8.08
N ARG A 159 13.50 -5.34 7.85
CA ARG A 159 12.98 -6.22 8.92
C ARG A 159 14.06 -6.85 9.79
N ASP A 160 15.22 -7.15 9.22
CA ASP A 160 16.38 -7.73 9.93
C ASP A 160 17.43 -6.70 10.33
N LYS A 161 17.23 -5.41 10.02
CA LYS A 161 18.23 -4.36 10.19
C LYS A 161 17.82 -3.27 11.18
N VAL A 162 16.52 -3.06 11.32
CA VAL A 162 15.97 -2.01 12.19
C VAL A 162 14.90 -2.60 13.08
N VAL A 163 14.99 -2.36 14.38
CA VAL A 163 13.96 -2.78 15.34
C VAL A 163 12.94 -1.64 15.49
N ILE A 164 11.66 -1.95 15.29
CA ILE A 164 10.55 -1.01 15.48
C ILE A 164 9.74 -1.46 16.70
N GLY A 165 9.69 -0.61 17.72
CA GLY A 165 8.85 -0.86 18.90
C GLY A 165 7.42 -0.33 18.73
N ASN A 166 6.60 -0.51 19.77
CA ASN A 166 5.15 -0.25 19.73
C ASN A 166 4.75 1.19 20.13
N THR A 167 5.71 2.10 20.33
CA THR A 167 5.45 3.49 20.69
C THR A 167 5.85 4.42 19.56
N ARG A 168 5.25 5.61 19.52
CA ARG A 168 5.64 6.64 18.56
C ARG A 168 7.13 7.00 18.67
N GLU A 169 7.61 7.16 19.89
CA GLU A 169 9.03 7.45 20.14
C GLU A 169 9.95 6.34 19.58
N SER A 170 9.61 5.07 19.82
CA SER A 170 10.39 3.95 19.28
C SER A 170 10.33 3.87 17.75
N PHE A 171 9.22 4.28 17.13
CA PHE A 171 9.13 4.40 15.69
C PHE A 171 10.02 5.52 15.14
N GLU A 172 10.02 6.70 15.79
CA GLU A 172 10.90 7.83 15.40
C GLU A 172 12.39 7.45 15.51
N LEU A 173 12.77 6.73 16.56
CA LEU A 173 14.12 6.17 16.70
C LEU A 173 14.44 5.16 15.58
N ALA A 174 13.50 4.32 15.20
CA ALA A 174 13.66 3.37 14.09
C ALA A 174 13.84 4.08 12.74
N VAL A 175 13.11 5.18 12.50
CA VAL A 175 13.30 6.03 11.31
C VAL A 175 14.71 6.62 11.28
N ALA A 176 15.18 7.17 12.41
CA ALA A 176 16.54 7.71 12.51
C ALA A 176 17.60 6.63 12.28
N ALA A 177 17.44 5.44 12.86
CA ALA A 177 18.32 4.30 12.65
C ALA A 177 18.35 3.83 11.19
N ALA A 178 17.19 3.79 10.52
CA ALA A 178 17.10 3.45 9.11
C ALA A 178 17.85 4.48 8.25
N ILE A 179 17.66 5.77 8.50
CA ILE A 179 18.37 6.85 7.78
C ILE A 179 19.87 6.72 7.99
N HIS A 180 20.32 6.55 9.23
CA HIS A 180 21.75 6.38 9.53
C HIS A 180 22.36 5.15 8.82
N LEU A 181 21.62 4.05 8.77
CA LEU A 181 22.02 2.87 7.99
C LEU A 181 22.20 3.21 6.51
N LEU A 182 21.23 3.93 5.90
CA LEU A 182 21.27 4.31 4.50
C LEU A 182 22.41 5.29 4.18
N GLU A 183 22.74 6.20 5.11
CA GLU A 183 23.88 7.12 5.00
C GLU A 183 25.22 6.37 4.93
N ALA A 184 25.35 5.29 5.70
CA ALA A 184 26.55 4.47 5.74
C ALA A 184 26.70 3.51 4.56
N MET A 185 25.61 3.24 3.81
CA MET A 185 25.62 2.28 2.70
C MET A 185 26.31 2.85 1.45
N PRO A 186 27.09 2.01 0.70
CA PRO A 186 27.58 2.36 -0.61
C PRO A 186 26.41 2.65 -1.60
N SER A 187 26.62 3.58 -2.53
CA SER A 187 25.58 3.97 -3.51
C SER A 187 25.05 2.80 -4.33
N ASP A 188 25.91 1.87 -4.74
CA ASP A 188 25.52 0.68 -5.50
C ASP A 188 24.62 -0.26 -4.67
N SER A 189 24.87 -0.37 -3.37
CA SER A 189 24.03 -1.15 -2.45
C SER A 189 22.66 -0.51 -2.24
N LEU A 190 22.59 0.81 -2.19
CA LEU A 190 21.31 1.54 -2.16
C LEU A 190 20.50 1.30 -3.44
N ALA A 191 21.16 1.43 -4.60
CA ALA A 191 20.53 1.25 -5.91
C ALA A 191 19.99 -0.18 -6.14
N ALA A 192 20.51 -1.17 -5.41
CA ALA A 192 20.03 -2.55 -5.46
C ALA A 192 18.64 -2.72 -4.80
N VAL A 193 18.19 -1.76 -3.97
CA VAL A 193 16.87 -1.79 -3.32
C VAL A 193 15.94 -0.81 -4.04
N PRO A 194 14.79 -1.27 -4.57
CA PRO A 194 13.94 -0.46 -5.44
C PRO A 194 13.52 0.87 -4.81
N GLY A 195 13.89 1.98 -5.45
CA GLY A 195 13.47 3.32 -5.07
C GLY A 195 14.26 3.95 -3.91
N LEU A 196 15.23 3.25 -3.28
CA LEU A 196 16.12 3.86 -2.31
C LEU A 196 17.18 4.72 -3.02
N SER A 197 17.36 5.94 -2.52
CA SER A 197 18.38 6.88 -3.00
C SER A 197 18.68 7.92 -1.92
N ARG A 198 19.85 8.54 -2.00
CA ARG A 198 20.17 9.66 -1.12
C ARG A 198 19.34 10.89 -1.49
N PRO A 199 18.89 11.69 -0.49
CA PRO A 199 18.22 12.96 -0.75
C PRO A 199 19.06 13.86 -1.66
N GLY A 200 18.41 14.49 -2.65
CA GLY A 200 19.09 15.37 -3.62
C GLY A 200 19.73 14.69 -4.83
N ILE A 201 19.83 13.36 -4.84
CA ILE A 201 20.26 12.58 -6.00
C ILE A 201 18.99 12.01 -6.66
N ARG A 202 18.55 12.58 -7.78
CA ARG A 202 17.49 11.94 -8.58
C ARG A 202 18.06 10.65 -9.17
N PRO A 203 17.37 9.48 -9.03
CA PRO A 203 17.75 8.31 -9.79
C PRO A 203 17.73 8.70 -11.27
N GLY A 204 18.86 8.52 -11.96
CA GLY A 204 18.95 8.81 -13.37
C GLY A 204 17.90 7.99 -14.14
N ASN A 205 17.28 8.62 -15.13
CA ASN A 205 16.48 7.92 -16.13
C ASN A 205 17.42 6.92 -16.84
N ALA A 206 17.32 5.65 -16.46
CA ALA A 206 17.89 4.54 -17.20
C ALA A 206 16.74 3.79 -17.88
#